data_0593436d9a25b7e89fbcd2840bb453be
#
_entry.id   0593436d9a25b7e89fbcd2840bb453be
#
_cell.length_a   1.000
_cell.length_b   1.000
_cell.length_c   1.000
_cell.angle_alpha   90.00
_cell.angle_beta   90.00
_cell.angle_gamma   90.00
#
_symmetry.space_group_name_H-M   'P 1'
#
loop_
_entity.id
_entity.type
_entity.pdbx_description
1 polymer ?
#
loop_
_entity_poly.entity_id
_entity_poly.type
_entity_poly.pdbx_seq_one_letter_code
_entity_poly.pdbx_strand_id
1 'polypeptide(L)'
;NFAALMNETAAKVGADNTNFVNPHGLHHDEHYTTARDLGKITAYAMKNPIFREIVGTKRYVMPWKDREYDRVIVNKNKILSTYEGGDGVKTGYTKKAGRCLVASATRDGMNVIAVVLNCGPMFEDCRQLLDDAFAEYSLKDVSKAVDLSSVSAIVTDGKAQSTRLETEKGLFYPLTESEYGAIRFEVSEVDSMSAPVHIGDENGKIKFYSGNRLLFERKLYSIEEVASLDYSDILYDIVGRWN
;
A
#
# COMPACT_ATOMS: atom_id res chain seq x y z
N ASN A 1 -12.01 -5.26 27.51
CA ASN A 1 -11.63 -3.86 27.74
C ASN A 1 -11.15 -3.24 26.42
N PHE A 2 -11.66 -2.03 26.06
CA PHE A 2 -11.40 -1.41 24.75
C PHE A 2 -9.90 -1.05 24.57
N ALA A 3 -9.20 -0.61 25.62
CA ALA A 3 -7.76 -0.37 25.57
C ALA A 3 -6.94 -1.62 25.20
N ALA A 4 -7.38 -2.82 25.62
CA ALA A 4 -6.75 -4.07 25.20
C ALA A 4 -6.85 -4.29 23.69
N LEU A 5 -8.03 -4.04 23.09
CA LEU A 5 -8.23 -4.11 21.62
C LEU A 5 -7.39 -3.07 20.87
N MET A 6 -7.21 -1.87 21.44
CA MET A 6 -6.32 -0.86 20.88
C MET A 6 -4.87 -1.35 20.85
N ASN A 7 -4.38 -1.96 21.93
CA ASN A 7 -3.03 -2.50 22.02
C ASN A 7 -2.82 -3.72 21.12
N GLU A 8 -3.81 -4.61 21.04
CA GLU A 8 -3.79 -5.74 20.09
C GLU A 8 -3.67 -5.24 18.63
N THR A 9 -4.44 -4.21 18.28
CA THR A 9 -4.37 -3.61 16.94
C THR A 9 -3.01 -2.94 16.71
N ALA A 10 -2.47 -2.24 17.71
CA ALA A 10 -1.14 -1.62 17.64
C ALA A 10 -0.05 -2.67 17.39
N ALA A 11 -0.07 -3.77 18.13
CA ALA A 11 0.86 -4.89 17.94
C ALA A 11 0.72 -5.51 16.54
N LYS A 12 -0.51 -5.75 16.08
CA LYS A 12 -0.79 -6.29 14.73
C LYS A 12 -0.19 -5.47 13.60
N VAL A 13 -0.10 -4.14 13.76
CA VAL A 13 0.49 -3.25 12.74
C VAL A 13 1.97 -2.95 13.00
N GLY A 14 2.59 -3.62 13.98
CA GLY A 14 3.99 -3.46 14.34
C GLY A 14 4.31 -2.14 15.06
N ALA A 15 3.34 -1.58 15.79
CA ALA A 15 3.51 -0.39 16.62
C ALA A 15 3.99 -0.81 18.04
N ASP A 16 5.22 -1.31 18.11
CA ASP A 16 5.76 -2.05 19.26
C ASP A 16 6.16 -1.15 20.44
N ASN A 17 6.25 0.17 20.22
CA ASN A 17 6.57 1.16 21.25
C ASN A 17 5.33 2.00 21.62
N THR A 18 4.18 1.34 21.72
CA THR A 18 2.90 1.96 22.00
C THR A 18 2.15 1.19 23.07
N ASN A 19 1.60 1.92 24.06
CA ASN A 19 0.68 1.37 25.04
C ASN A 19 -0.50 2.31 25.27
N PHE A 20 -1.70 1.85 24.94
CA PHE A 20 -2.94 2.55 25.19
C PHE A 20 -3.57 2.10 26.50
N VAL A 21 -3.86 3.04 27.40
CA VAL A 21 -4.53 2.79 28.68
C VAL A 21 -6.02 3.18 28.59
N ASN A 22 -6.34 4.15 27.73
CA ASN A 22 -7.69 4.65 27.55
C ASN A 22 -7.92 5.11 26.09
N PRO A 23 -9.19 5.19 25.61
CA PRO A 23 -9.52 5.65 24.27
C PRO A 23 -9.66 7.17 24.15
N HIS A 24 -9.80 7.90 25.23
CA HIS A 24 -10.10 9.34 25.24
C HIS A 24 -8.86 10.24 25.26
N GLY A 25 -7.64 9.66 25.42
CA GLY A 25 -6.38 10.39 25.35
C GLY A 25 -6.06 11.30 26.55
N LEU A 26 -6.76 11.15 27.69
CA LEU A 26 -6.35 11.79 28.93
C LEU A 26 -5.06 11.16 29.43
N HIS A 27 -4.21 11.99 30.04
CA HIS A 27 -2.89 11.57 30.49
C HIS A 27 -2.92 10.43 31.50
N HIS A 28 -2.04 9.48 31.28
CA HIS A 28 -1.65 8.42 32.21
C HIS A 28 -0.18 8.11 31.92
N ASP A 29 0.63 7.82 32.95
CA ASP A 29 2.07 7.64 32.78
C ASP A 29 2.40 6.45 31.85
N GLU A 30 1.60 5.38 31.91
CA GLU A 30 1.71 4.21 31.03
C GLU A 30 1.07 4.41 29.63
N HIS A 31 0.51 5.61 29.30
CA HIS A 31 -0.09 5.89 28.02
C HIS A 31 0.91 6.59 27.12
N TYR A 32 1.61 5.83 26.27
CA TYR A 32 2.69 6.34 25.45
C TYR A 32 2.65 5.80 24.02
N THR A 33 3.33 6.49 23.13
CA THR A 33 3.51 6.09 21.72
C THR A 33 4.72 6.82 21.14
N THR A 34 5.07 6.48 19.90
CA THR A 34 6.08 7.18 19.09
C THR A 34 5.44 7.76 17.81
N ALA A 35 6.11 8.73 17.19
CA ALA A 35 5.65 9.27 15.90
C ALA A 35 5.60 8.17 14.82
N ARG A 36 6.57 7.28 14.80
CA ARG A 36 6.62 6.12 13.88
C ARG A 36 5.42 5.19 14.07
N ASP A 37 5.08 4.88 15.31
CA ASP A 37 3.98 3.96 15.60
C ASP A 37 2.63 4.57 15.29
N LEU A 38 2.42 5.86 15.60
CA LEU A 38 1.22 6.58 15.16
C LEU A 38 1.10 6.64 13.65
N GLY A 39 2.22 6.76 12.92
CA GLY A 39 2.25 6.65 11.46
C GLY A 39 1.74 5.29 10.98
N LYS A 40 2.24 4.17 11.56
CA LYS A 40 1.80 2.81 11.22
C LYS A 40 0.31 2.60 11.52
N ILE A 41 -0.14 3.00 12.72
CA ILE A 41 -1.55 2.90 13.14
C ILE A 41 -2.43 3.70 12.20
N THR A 42 -2.02 4.92 11.85
CA THR A 42 -2.77 5.79 10.95
C THR A 42 -2.83 5.21 9.53
N ALA A 43 -1.71 4.71 8.99
CA ALA A 43 -1.68 4.07 7.69
C ALA A 43 -2.62 2.86 7.61
N TYR A 44 -2.73 2.08 8.69
CA TYR A 44 -3.70 1.00 8.79
C TYR A 44 -5.14 1.53 8.83
N ALA A 45 -5.42 2.53 9.67
CA ALA A 45 -6.75 3.09 9.85
C ALA A 45 -7.26 3.80 8.58
N MET A 46 -6.39 4.48 7.83
CA MET A 46 -6.71 5.17 6.57
C MET A 46 -7.11 4.20 5.43
N LYS A 47 -6.90 2.89 5.56
CA LYS A 47 -7.44 1.88 4.64
C LYS A 47 -8.96 1.70 4.81
N ASN A 48 -9.52 2.09 5.95
CA ASN A 48 -10.96 2.00 6.20
C ASN A 48 -11.66 3.26 5.65
N PRO A 49 -12.59 3.13 4.67
CA PRO A 49 -13.26 4.27 4.06
C PRO A 49 -14.11 5.08 5.06
N ILE A 50 -14.74 4.42 6.03
CA ILE A 50 -15.53 5.10 7.07
C ILE A 50 -14.61 5.95 7.97
N PHE A 51 -13.44 5.44 8.34
CA PHE A 51 -12.47 6.22 9.10
C PHE A 51 -12.01 7.45 8.32
N ARG A 52 -11.67 7.29 7.04
CA ARG A 52 -11.28 8.41 6.16
C ARG A 52 -12.36 9.47 6.06
N GLU A 53 -13.61 9.07 5.87
CA GLU A 53 -14.76 9.99 5.85
C GLU A 53 -14.88 10.79 7.14
N ILE A 54 -14.82 10.11 8.29
CA ILE A 54 -14.97 10.76 9.61
C ILE A 54 -13.82 11.76 9.85
N VAL A 55 -12.56 11.37 9.67
CA VAL A 55 -11.41 12.22 9.96
C VAL A 55 -11.26 13.38 8.95
N GLY A 56 -11.73 13.18 7.71
CA GLY A 56 -11.77 14.19 6.65
C GLY A 56 -12.95 15.17 6.75
N THR A 57 -13.94 14.89 7.61
CA THR A 57 -15.13 15.74 7.75
C THR A 57 -14.76 17.06 8.41
N LYS A 58 -14.93 18.18 7.67
CA LYS A 58 -14.63 19.54 8.13
C LYS A 58 -15.69 20.09 9.09
N ARG A 59 -16.96 19.79 8.80
CA ARG A 59 -18.13 20.27 9.54
C ARG A 59 -19.22 19.21 9.50
N TYR A 60 -19.80 18.93 10.66
CA TYR A 60 -20.92 18.01 10.80
C TYR A 60 -22.08 18.69 11.53
N VAL A 61 -23.30 18.57 10.99
CA VAL A 61 -24.51 19.07 11.61
C VAL A 61 -25.26 17.87 12.20
N MET A 62 -25.39 17.85 13.51
CA MET A 62 -26.04 16.78 14.24
C MET A 62 -27.37 17.28 14.77
N PRO A 63 -28.50 16.63 14.39
CA PRO A 63 -29.79 16.95 14.95
C PRO A 63 -29.76 16.90 16.48
N TRP A 64 -30.24 17.97 17.13
CA TRP A 64 -30.31 17.99 18.58
C TRP A 64 -31.77 17.83 19.01
N LYS A 65 -32.10 16.57 19.37
CA LYS A 65 -33.43 16.23 19.85
C LYS A 65 -33.85 17.18 20.98
N ASP A 66 -35.07 17.69 20.94
CA ASP A 66 -35.67 18.60 21.92
C ASP A 66 -35.09 20.03 21.95
N ARG A 67 -34.44 20.46 20.84
CA ARG A 67 -33.98 21.87 20.66
C ARG A 67 -34.46 22.41 19.32
N GLU A 68 -34.61 23.73 19.24
CA GLU A 68 -35.01 24.46 18.02
C GLU A 68 -33.83 24.58 17.01
N TYR A 69 -32.61 24.16 17.39
CA TYR A 69 -31.41 24.26 16.57
C TYR A 69 -30.57 23.00 16.64
N ASP A 70 -29.90 22.72 15.54
CA ASP A 70 -28.96 21.59 15.41
C ASP A 70 -27.60 21.93 16.02
N ARG A 71 -26.91 20.91 16.49
CA ARG A 71 -25.55 21.04 16.98
C ARG A 71 -24.56 21.00 15.82
N VAL A 72 -23.78 22.05 15.63
CA VAL A 72 -22.71 22.14 14.64
C VAL A 72 -21.38 21.77 15.29
N ILE A 73 -20.73 20.75 14.75
CA ILE A 73 -19.40 20.31 15.14
C ILE A 73 -18.42 20.70 14.04
N VAL A 74 -17.36 21.44 14.38
CA VAL A 74 -16.32 21.86 13.43
C VAL A 74 -15.00 21.18 13.79
N ASN A 75 -14.37 20.56 12.81
CA ASN A 75 -13.08 19.91 12.98
C ASN A 75 -11.98 20.97 13.23
N LYS A 76 -11.20 20.78 14.29
CA LYS A 76 -10.10 21.69 14.66
C LYS A 76 -8.82 21.45 13.89
N ASN A 77 -8.76 20.38 13.09
CA ASN A 77 -7.61 20.09 12.23
C ASN A 77 -7.56 21.07 11.05
N LYS A 78 -6.67 22.05 11.13
CA LYS A 78 -6.52 23.07 10.09
C LYS A 78 -6.02 22.51 8.76
N ILE A 79 -5.34 21.38 8.75
CA ILE A 79 -4.85 20.69 7.52
C ILE A 79 -6.01 20.51 6.53
N LEU A 80 -7.17 20.13 7.01
CA LEU A 80 -8.36 19.90 6.18
C LEU A 80 -8.81 21.12 5.35
N SER A 81 -8.51 22.34 5.80
CA SER A 81 -8.97 23.57 5.13
C SER A 81 -7.83 24.40 4.56
N THR A 82 -6.59 24.18 4.97
CA THR A 82 -5.45 25.04 4.62
C THR A 82 -4.35 24.32 3.85
N TYR A 83 -4.50 23.01 3.60
CA TYR A 83 -3.53 22.24 2.85
C TYR A 83 -4.21 21.51 1.68
N GLU A 84 -3.62 21.60 0.50
CA GLU A 84 -4.12 20.95 -0.70
C GLU A 84 -4.07 19.43 -0.56
N GLY A 85 -5.21 18.77 -0.81
CA GLY A 85 -5.32 17.32 -0.60
C GLY A 85 -5.45 16.90 0.86
N GLY A 86 -5.46 17.84 1.83
CA GLY A 86 -5.58 17.54 3.26
C GLY A 86 -6.86 16.75 3.59
N ASP A 87 -6.71 15.52 4.12
CA ASP A 87 -7.80 14.56 4.35
C ASP A 87 -7.83 13.94 5.76
N GLY A 88 -6.97 14.40 6.67
CA GLY A 88 -6.98 13.90 8.05
C GLY A 88 -5.89 14.50 8.93
N VAL A 89 -5.67 14.03 10.12
CA VAL A 89 -6.34 12.94 10.80
C VAL A 89 -6.78 13.39 12.20
N LYS A 90 -5.82 13.71 13.10
CA LYS A 90 -6.15 14.01 14.50
C LYS A 90 -5.18 15.00 15.16
N THR A 91 -5.75 15.99 15.83
CA THR A 91 -5.04 16.89 16.75
C THR A 91 -5.09 16.35 18.18
N GLY A 92 -4.07 16.61 18.97
CA GLY A 92 -4.03 16.27 20.39
C GLY A 92 -3.29 17.30 21.21
N TYR A 93 -3.72 17.49 22.46
CA TYR A 93 -3.03 18.32 23.43
C TYR A 93 -3.29 17.86 24.87
N THR A 94 -2.21 17.67 25.61
CA THR A 94 -2.23 17.64 27.08
C THR A 94 -1.06 18.48 27.60
N LYS A 95 -1.10 18.90 28.87
CA LYS A 95 0.03 19.66 29.47
C LYS A 95 1.35 18.89 29.43
N LYS A 96 1.29 17.54 29.56
CA LYS A 96 2.47 16.65 29.54
C LYS A 96 2.94 16.33 28.11
N ALA A 97 2.02 16.00 27.20
CA ALA A 97 2.36 15.62 25.83
C ALA A 97 2.66 16.82 24.92
N GLY A 98 2.30 18.03 25.32
CA GLY A 98 2.38 19.18 24.43
C GLY A 98 1.37 19.08 23.27
N ARG A 99 1.60 19.85 22.22
CA ARG A 99 0.79 19.82 20.99
C ARG A 99 1.24 18.69 20.10
N CYS A 100 0.30 17.88 19.64
CA CYS A 100 0.54 16.75 18.76
C CYS A 100 -0.42 16.80 17.56
N LEU A 101 0.07 16.39 16.40
CA LEU A 101 -0.72 16.31 15.18
C LEU A 101 -0.32 15.06 14.40
N VAL A 102 -1.33 14.32 13.98
CA VAL A 102 -1.23 13.40 12.85
C VAL A 102 -1.97 14.09 11.71
N ALA A 103 -1.25 14.44 10.66
CA ALA A 103 -1.77 15.03 9.43
C ALA A 103 -1.71 14.01 8.30
N SER A 104 -2.66 14.06 7.38
CA SER A 104 -2.56 13.35 6.11
C SER A 104 -3.07 14.20 4.96
N ALA A 105 -2.53 13.90 3.78
CA ALA A 105 -2.98 14.47 2.53
C ALA A 105 -2.86 13.44 1.39
N THR A 106 -3.75 13.55 0.42
CA THR A 106 -3.74 12.72 -0.79
C THR A 106 -3.60 13.63 -2.02
N ARG A 107 -2.57 13.38 -2.85
CA ARG A 107 -2.38 14.02 -4.16
C ARG A 107 -2.04 12.94 -5.18
N ASP A 108 -2.62 13.01 -6.35
CA ASP A 108 -2.39 12.06 -7.47
C ASP A 108 -2.46 10.58 -7.07
N GLY A 109 -3.37 10.25 -6.15
CA GLY A 109 -3.55 8.91 -5.60
C GLY A 109 -2.58 8.51 -4.50
N MET A 110 -1.51 9.27 -4.25
CA MET A 110 -0.57 9.04 -3.16
C MET A 110 -1.07 9.68 -1.86
N ASN A 111 -1.25 8.87 -0.81
CA ASN A 111 -1.56 9.35 0.53
C ASN A 111 -0.29 9.42 1.38
N VAL A 112 -0.01 10.59 1.94
CA VAL A 112 1.14 10.85 2.82
C VAL A 112 0.63 11.18 4.21
N ILE A 113 1.33 10.67 5.24
CA ILE A 113 1.02 10.89 6.64
C ILE A 113 2.23 11.53 7.33
N ALA A 114 2.03 12.69 7.95
CA ALA A 114 3.00 13.37 8.78
C ALA A 114 2.58 13.32 10.25
N VAL A 115 3.53 13.00 11.14
CA VAL A 115 3.27 12.90 12.59
C VAL A 115 4.27 13.75 13.35
N VAL A 116 3.77 14.68 14.14
CA VAL A 116 4.58 15.48 15.07
C VAL A 116 4.04 15.36 16.50
N LEU A 117 4.95 15.21 17.45
CA LEU A 117 4.66 15.09 18.87
C LEU A 117 5.40 16.19 19.63
N ASN A 118 4.74 16.78 20.64
CA ASN A 118 5.28 17.88 21.43
C ASN A 118 5.84 19.03 20.55
N CYS A 119 5.09 19.41 19.53
CA CYS A 119 5.51 20.38 18.52
C CYS A 119 4.64 21.66 18.62
N GLY A 120 5.27 22.79 18.96
CA GLY A 120 4.57 24.09 19.05
C GLY A 120 3.89 24.50 17.74
N PRO A 121 4.64 24.58 16.61
CA PRO A 121 4.12 24.95 15.30
C PRO A 121 3.57 23.73 14.54
N MET A 122 2.87 22.81 15.18
CA MET A 122 2.48 21.48 14.65
C MET A 122 1.85 21.51 13.24
N PHE A 123 1.10 22.55 12.88
CA PHE A 123 0.48 22.66 11.56
C PHE A 123 1.49 23.07 10.49
N GLU A 124 2.44 23.93 10.85
CA GLU A 124 3.49 24.41 9.94
C GLU A 124 4.47 23.28 9.63
N ASP A 125 4.95 22.64 10.69
CA ASP A 125 5.89 21.53 10.56
C ASP A 125 5.27 20.35 9.79
N CYS A 126 3.99 20.02 10.03
CA CYS A 126 3.30 19.00 9.24
C CYS A 126 3.14 19.40 7.76
N ARG A 127 2.87 20.67 7.44
CA ARG A 127 2.83 21.13 6.04
C ARG A 127 4.18 20.94 5.36
N GLN A 128 5.26 21.39 6.02
CA GLN A 128 6.60 21.23 5.47
C GLN A 128 6.93 19.76 5.22
N LEU A 129 6.66 18.86 6.18
CA LEU A 129 6.88 17.42 6.01
C LEU A 129 6.06 16.82 4.86
N LEU A 130 4.82 17.28 4.68
CA LEU A 130 3.98 16.84 3.57
C LEU A 130 4.51 17.38 2.22
N ASP A 131 4.92 18.65 2.17
CA ASP A 131 5.48 19.27 0.98
C ASP A 131 6.79 18.58 0.57
N ASP A 132 7.69 18.32 1.51
CA ASP A 132 8.94 17.61 1.28
C ASP A 132 8.66 16.20 0.72
N ALA A 133 7.70 15.48 1.31
CA ALA A 133 7.34 14.14 0.85
C ALA A 133 6.74 14.14 -0.56
N PHE A 134 5.84 15.08 -0.89
CA PHE A 134 5.26 15.18 -2.24
C PHE A 134 6.26 15.70 -3.28
N ALA A 135 7.28 16.45 -2.88
CA ALA A 135 8.35 16.88 -3.76
C ALA A 135 9.32 15.73 -4.09
N GLU A 136 9.56 14.84 -3.13
CA GLU A 136 10.54 13.75 -3.25
C GLU A 136 9.94 12.48 -3.86
N TYR A 137 8.69 12.13 -3.48
CA TYR A 137 8.05 10.88 -3.85
C TYR A 137 6.88 11.08 -4.80
N SER A 138 6.70 10.14 -5.72
CA SER A 138 5.50 10.03 -6.55
C SER A 138 5.10 8.56 -6.72
N LEU A 139 3.83 8.29 -7.03
CA LEU A 139 3.39 6.93 -7.34
C LEU A 139 3.98 6.51 -8.68
N LYS A 140 4.81 5.48 -8.65
CA LYS A 140 5.43 4.87 -9.83
C LYS A 140 4.84 3.49 -10.08
N ASP A 141 4.55 3.19 -11.33
CA ASP A 141 4.15 1.84 -11.73
C ASP A 141 5.39 0.95 -11.87
N VAL A 142 5.65 0.14 -10.86
CA VAL A 142 6.81 -0.76 -10.76
C VAL A 142 6.80 -1.80 -11.88
N SER A 143 5.61 -2.21 -12.36
CA SER A 143 5.50 -3.18 -13.45
C SER A 143 6.04 -2.68 -14.79
N LYS A 144 6.16 -1.35 -14.95
CA LYS A 144 6.74 -0.73 -16.16
C LYS A 144 8.24 -0.48 -16.08
N ALA A 145 8.84 -0.63 -14.90
CA ALA A 145 10.27 -0.38 -14.69
C ALA A 145 11.16 -1.52 -15.18
N VAL A 146 10.58 -2.68 -15.50
CA VAL A 146 11.30 -3.90 -15.86
C VAL A 146 10.76 -4.51 -17.15
N ASP A 147 11.66 -5.17 -17.90
CA ASP A 147 11.29 -5.95 -19.08
C ASP A 147 11.16 -7.44 -18.70
N LEU A 148 9.95 -7.96 -18.81
CA LEU A 148 9.63 -9.37 -18.54
C LEU A 148 9.58 -10.23 -19.82
N SER A 149 9.97 -9.71 -20.97
CA SER A 149 9.89 -10.44 -22.27
C SER A 149 10.68 -11.75 -22.30
N SER A 150 11.71 -11.87 -21.46
CA SER A 150 12.52 -13.09 -21.32
C SER A 150 11.98 -14.09 -20.30
N VAL A 151 10.93 -13.76 -19.57
CA VAL A 151 10.35 -14.63 -18.53
C VAL A 151 9.42 -15.64 -19.21
N SER A 152 9.79 -16.92 -19.19
CA SER A 152 9.03 -17.99 -19.84
C SER A 152 9.12 -19.28 -19.04
N ALA A 153 8.15 -20.18 -19.25
CA ALA A 153 8.17 -21.55 -18.78
C ALA A 153 8.32 -22.51 -19.95
N ILE A 154 9.00 -23.65 -19.71
CA ILE A 154 9.07 -24.75 -20.66
C ILE A 154 7.70 -25.44 -20.72
N VAL A 155 7.25 -25.77 -21.93
CA VAL A 155 6.02 -26.54 -22.13
C VAL A 155 6.39 -27.91 -22.70
N THR A 156 5.93 -28.96 -22.03
CA THR A 156 6.05 -30.35 -22.50
C THR A 156 4.77 -30.76 -23.23
N ASP A 157 4.91 -31.68 -24.20
CA ASP A 157 3.81 -32.24 -24.98
C ASP A 157 2.96 -31.19 -25.75
N GLY A 158 3.52 -30.01 -25.98
CA GLY A 158 2.85 -28.88 -26.63
C GLY A 158 3.37 -28.60 -28.02
N LYS A 159 2.52 -27.95 -28.87
CA LYS A 159 2.90 -27.45 -30.19
C LYS A 159 3.93 -26.31 -30.12
N ALA A 160 4.06 -25.63 -28.98
CA ALA A 160 5.18 -24.75 -28.66
C ALA A 160 5.95 -25.29 -27.47
N GLN A 161 7.28 -25.09 -27.45
CA GLN A 161 8.17 -25.60 -26.41
C GLN A 161 8.23 -24.67 -25.17
N SER A 162 7.63 -23.49 -25.23
CA SER A 162 7.59 -22.54 -24.14
C SER A 162 6.37 -21.64 -24.23
N THR A 163 5.99 -21.04 -23.10
CA THR A 163 5.02 -19.98 -23.00
C THR A 163 5.62 -18.82 -22.24
N ARG A 164 5.30 -17.58 -22.64
CA ARG A 164 5.71 -16.38 -21.89
C ARG A 164 4.86 -16.21 -20.65
N LEU A 165 5.51 -15.70 -19.60
CA LEU A 165 4.89 -15.43 -18.33
C LEU A 165 4.89 -13.92 -18.04
N GLU A 166 3.76 -13.38 -17.59
CA GLU A 166 3.64 -12.01 -17.09
C GLU A 166 2.97 -12.00 -15.71
N THR A 167 3.07 -10.86 -15.05
CA THR A 167 2.34 -10.58 -13.81
C THR A 167 1.28 -9.52 -14.03
N GLU A 168 0.46 -9.27 -13.03
CA GLU A 168 -0.52 -8.17 -13.05
C GLU A 168 0.16 -6.81 -13.29
N LYS A 169 -0.55 -5.92 -14.00
CA LYS A 169 -0.10 -4.55 -14.29
C LYS A 169 -0.64 -3.57 -13.26
N GLY A 170 -0.03 -2.37 -13.20
CA GLY A 170 -0.50 -1.31 -12.30
C GLY A 170 -0.06 -1.53 -10.86
N LEU A 171 1.17 -1.98 -10.65
CA LEU A 171 1.78 -2.15 -9.34
C LEU A 171 2.36 -0.81 -8.86
N PHE A 172 1.51 0.04 -8.31
CA PHE A 172 1.91 1.38 -7.88
C PHE A 172 2.57 1.38 -6.49
N TYR A 173 3.73 2.05 -6.40
CA TYR A 173 4.45 2.26 -5.15
C TYR A 173 5.02 3.68 -5.08
N PRO A 174 4.99 4.36 -3.90
CA PRO A 174 5.64 5.66 -3.72
C PRO A 174 7.16 5.49 -3.77
N LEU A 175 7.80 6.10 -4.75
CA LEU A 175 9.26 6.02 -4.98
C LEU A 175 9.81 7.37 -5.39
N THR A 176 11.07 7.61 -5.06
CA THR A 176 11.88 8.66 -5.66
C THR A 176 12.29 8.27 -7.08
N GLU A 177 12.78 9.20 -7.89
CA GLU A 177 13.30 8.89 -9.22
C GLU A 177 14.49 7.91 -9.16
N SER A 178 15.37 8.07 -8.19
CA SER A 178 16.52 7.17 -8.02
C SER A 178 16.12 5.76 -7.58
N GLU A 179 15.14 5.63 -6.69
CA GLU A 179 14.59 4.35 -6.27
C GLU A 179 13.88 3.63 -7.41
N TYR A 180 13.16 4.39 -8.28
CA TYR A 180 12.51 3.85 -9.46
C TYR A 180 13.53 3.35 -10.49
N GLY A 181 14.62 4.10 -10.72
CA GLY A 181 15.72 3.68 -11.59
C GLY A 181 16.51 2.46 -11.08
N ALA A 182 16.39 2.15 -9.78
CA ALA A 182 17.02 1.01 -9.13
C ALA A 182 16.09 -0.21 -8.98
N ILE A 183 14.95 -0.23 -9.68
CA ILE A 183 14.03 -1.37 -9.67
C ILE A 183 14.69 -2.57 -10.34
N ARG A 184 14.63 -3.70 -9.68
CA ARG A 184 15.02 -5.02 -10.20
C ARG A 184 13.96 -6.05 -9.84
N PHE A 185 13.99 -7.19 -10.51
CA PHE A 185 13.11 -8.30 -10.20
C PHE A 185 13.88 -9.62 -10.06
N GLU A 186 13.26 -10.54 -9.38
CA GLU A 186 13.70 -11.93 -9.25
C GLU A 186 12.52 -12.85 -9.52
N VAL A 187 12.73 -13.86 -10.36
CA VAL A 187 11.72 -14.88 -10.67
C VAL A 187 12.09 -16.16 -9.94
N SER A 188 11.11 -16.84 -9.40
CA SER A 188 11.27 -18.09 -8.67
C SER A 188 10.08 -19.03 -8.87
N GLU A 189 10.27 -20.31 -8.55
CA GLU A 189 9.21 -21.33 -8.57
C GLU A 189 8.56 -21.49 -9.97
N VAL A 190 9.34 -21.28 -11.04
CA VAL A 190 8.87 -21.56 -12.41
C VAL A 190 9.18 -23.00 -12.75
N ASP A 191 8.14 -23.80 -12.92
CA ASP A 191 8.21 -25.21 -13.29
C ASP A 191 7.89 -25.41 -14.78
N SER A 192 8.17 -26.62 -15.30
CA SER A 192 7.67 -27.00 -16.63
C SER A 192 6.15 -27.20 -16.57
N MET A 193 5.46 -26.77 -17.61
CA MET A 193 4.00 -26.94 -17.78
C MET A 193 3.74 -28.05 -18.79
N SER A 194 2.71 -28.86 -18.58
CA SER A 194 2.24 -29.84 -19.56
C SER A 194 1.12 -29.25 -20.40
N ALA A 195 1.18 -29.38 -21.73
CA ALA A 195 0.11 -28.90 -22.60
C ALA A 195 -1.19 -29.72 -22.42
N PRO A 196 -2.39 -29.13 -22.62
CA PRO A 196 -2.57 -27.74 -23.08
C PRO A 196 -2.31 -26.70 -21.99
N VAL A 197 -1.72 -25.55 -22.36
CA VAL A 197 -1.53 -24.40 -21.47
C VAL A 197 -2.49 -23.31 -21.90
N HIS A 198 -3.20 -22.72 -20.95
CA HIS A 198 -4.16 -21.66 -21.20
C HIS A 198 -3.66 -20.30 -20.71
N ILE A 199 -4.13 -19.22 -21.36
CA ILE A 199 -3.89 -17.86 -20.85
C ILE A 199 -4.45 -17.76 -19.44
N GLY A 200 -3.63 -17.30 -18.49
CA GLY A 200 -3.99 -17.16 -17.08
C GLY A 200 -3.60 -18.34 -16.20
N ASP A 201 -3.02 -19.43 -16.78
CA ASP A 201 -2.47 -20.51 -15.97
C ASP A 201 -1.29 -20.00 -15.14
N GLU A 202 -1.38 -20.23 -13.82
CA GLU A 202 -0.38 -19.78 -12.86
C GLU A 202 0.88 -20.65 -12.94
N ASN A 203 2.05 -19.99 -13.05
CA ASN A 203 3.32 -20.69 -12.98
C ASN A 203 4.43 -19.78 -12.48
N GLY A 204 4.75 -19.91 -11.21
CA GLY A 204 5.85 -19.21 -10.57
C GLY A 204 5.49 -17.91 -9.89
N LYS A 205 6.51 -17.27 -9.36
CA LYS A 205 6.44 -16.02 -8.61
C LYS A 205 7.48 -15.03 -9.09
N ILE A 206 7.13 -13.76 -8.98
CA ILE A 206 8.03 -12.63 -9.23
C ILE A 206 8.08 -11.72 -8.01
N LYS A 207 9.29 -11.30 -7.65
CA LYS A 207 9.55 -10.33 -6.60
C LYS A 207 10.15 -9.08 -7.21
N PHE A 208 9.62 -7.92 -6.85
CA PHE A 208 10.15 -6.63 -7.26
C PHE A 208 10.87 -5.97 -6.08
N TYR A 209 12.04 -5.42 -6.33
CA TYR A 209 12.86 -4.76 -5.34
C TYR A 209 13.27 -3.36 -5.81
N SER A 210 13.43 -2.45 -4.85
CA SER A 210 14.23 -1.22 -5.03
C SER A 210 15.47 -1.34 -4.14
N GLY A 211 16.64 -1.46 -4.75
CA GLY A 211 17.83 -1.89 -4.02
C GLY A 211 17.63 -3.24 -3.32
N ASN A 212 17.74 -3.25 -1.99
CA ASN A 212 17.51 -4.46 -1.17
C ASN A 212 16.11 -4.53 -0.54
N ARG A 213 15.24 -3.53 -0.77
CA ARG A 213 13.90 -3.49 -0.21
C ARG A 213 12.92 -4.20 -1.12
N LEU A 214 12.27 -5.27 -0.63
CA LEU A 214 11.16 -5.92 -1.30
C LEU A 214 9.96 -4.96 -1.35
N LEU A 215 9.44 -4.72 -2.56
CA LEU A 215 8.25 -3.90 -2.79
C LEU A 215 7.00 -4.76 -2.96
N PHE A 216 7.07 -5.75 -3.85
CA PHE A 216 5.97 -6.65 -4.17
C PHE A 216 6.46 -8.09 -4.37
N GLU A 217 5.62 -9.04 -4.01
CA GLU A 217 5.67 -10.43 -4.47
C GLU A 217 4.34 -10.72 -5.17
N ARG A 218 4.38 -11.24 -6.39
CA ARG A 218 3.24 -11.53 -7.23
C ARG A 218 3.40 -12.86 -7.92
N LYS A 219 2.28 -13.42 -8.38
CA LYS A 219 2.24 -14.62 -9.21
C LYS A 219 2.55 -14.27 -10.65
N LEU A 220 3.07 -15.25 -11.37
CA LEU A 220 3.25 -15.20 -12.81
C LEU A 220 2.19 -16.08 -13.48
N TYR A 221 1.75 -15.66 -14.65
CA TYR A 221 0.69 -16.31 -15.41
C TYR A 221 1.09 -16.42 -16.87
N SER A 222 0.73 -17.54 -17.52
CA SER A 222 0.87 -17.67 -18.97
C SER A 222 0.05 -16.61 -19.69
N ILE A 223 0.62 -15.99 -20.71
CA ILE A 223 -0.06 -15.05 -21.60
C ILE A 223 -0.31 -15.60 -23.00
N GLU A 224 0.03 -16.87 -23.23
CA GLU A 224 -0.10 -17.54 -24.50
C GLU A 224 -0.81 -18.89 -24.35
N GLU A 225 -1.62 -19.25 -25.35
CA GLU A 225 -2.22 -20.56 -25.48
C GLU A 225 -1.20 -21.52 -26.12
N VAL A 226 -1.02 -22.70 -25.52
CA VAL A 226 -0.23 -23.78 -26.13
C VAL A 226 -1.07 -25.04 -26.20
N ALA A 227 -1.46 -25.41 -27.40
CA ALA A 227 -2.20 -26.64 -27.65
C ALA A 227 -1.30 -27.88 -27.48
N SER A 228 -1.87 -29.00 -27.05
CA SER A 228 -1.19 -30.30 -27.02
C SER A 228 -0.82 -30.73 -28.43
N LEU A 229 0.28 -31.48 -28.52
CA LEU A 229 0.61 -32.22 -29.73
C LEU A 229 -0.48 -33.25 -30.04
N ASP A 230 -0.89 -33.33 -31.28
CA ASP A 230 -1.76 -34.39 -31.75
C ASP A 230 -0.94 -35.54 -32.43
N TYR A 231 -1.61 -36.63 -32.74
CA TYR A 231 -0.95 -37.77 -33.34
C TYR A 231 -0.30 -37.47 -34.69
N SER A 232 -0.86 -36.58 -35.47
CA SER A 232 -0.31 -36.17 -36.76
C SER A 232 0.96 -35.32 -36.60
N ASP A 233 1.01 -34.45 -35.58
CA ASP A 233 2.21 -33.64 -35.28
C ASP A 233 3.42 -34.59 -34.96
N ILE A 234 3.17 -35.65 -34.16
CA ILE A 234 4.20 -36.61 -33.75
C ILE A 234 4.69 -37.40 -34.98
N LEU A 235 3.78 -37.84 -35.87
CA LEU A 235 4.14 -38.52 -37.10
C LEU A 235 5.00 -37.64 -38.02
N TYR A 236 4.63 -36.38 -38.21
CA TYR A 236 5.41 -35.44 -39.04
C TYR A 236 6.83 -35.23 -38.49
N ASP A 237 7.02 -35.13 -37.19
CA ASP A 237 8.35 -34.99 -36.57
C ASP A 237 9.20 -36.25 -36.80
N ILE A 238 8.62 -37.44 -36.68
CA ILE A 238 9.33 -38.72 -36.91
C ILE A 238 9.76 -38.82 -38.38
N VAL A 239 8.87 -38.55 -39.34
CA VAL A 239 9.16 -38.66 -40.77
C VAL A 239 10.16 -37.60 -41.23
N GLY A 240 10.08 -36.34 -40.65
CA GLY A 240 11.01 -35.28 -40.97
C GLY A 240 12.45 -35.53 -40.52
N ARG A 241 12.66 -36.39 -39.52
CA ARG A 241 14.01 -36.80 -39.05
C ARG A 241 14.62 -37.92 -39.89
N TRP A 242 13.88 -38.50 -40.84
CA TRP A 242 14.35 -39.58 -41.71
C TRP A 242 14.83 -39.11 -43.09
N ASN A 243 14.69 -37.81 -43.36
CA ASN A 243 15.23 -37.12 -44.54
C ASN A 243 16.41 -36.21 -44.13
#